data_9d98d6c7206f7bbec3fc6cfef85a245b
#
_entry.id   9d98d6c7206f7bbec3fc6cfef85a245b
#
_cell.length_a   1.000
_cell.length_b   1.000
_cell.length_c   1.000
_cell.angle_alpha   90.00
_cell.angle_beta   90.00
_cell.angle_gamma   90.00
#
_symmetry.space_group_name_H-M   'P 1'
#
loop_
_entity.id
_entity.type
_entity.pdbx_description
1 polymer ?
#
loop_
_entity_poly.entity_id
_entity_poly.type
_entity_poly.pdbx_seq_one_letter_code
_entity_poly.pdbx_strand_id
1 'polypeptide(L)'
;MQHLNDETKKQYLNFIHSQRDISTGQHKIKCPECHTERTKNKNDRPFSVNVDHEKIVFNCFHCGINGILNLNQGTYMQSHNPVVKKKKIIVKQNETNGECVEWLKNRKIDVDTALKCGCILNTKNNRPVIGFSFKSGDAVEAIKWRTANCSKDFWWENNAKRLWGEQFRDESLSDVESTIVITEGEMDQLSIAQSFIGHHNIQVYSV
;
A
#
# COMPACT_ATOMS: atom_id res chain seq x y z
N MET A 1 11.49 23.87 -14.66
CA MET A 1 11.94 22.55 -15.17
C MET A 1 13.25 22.76 -15.91
N GLN A 2 14.31 22.09 -15.49
CA GLN A 2 15.57 22.12 -16.25
C GLN A 2 15.39 21.32 -17.54
N HIS A 3 15.71 21.92 -18.68
CA HIS A 3 15.76 21.20 -19.97
C HIS A 3 17.00 20.31 -19.97
N LEU A 4 16.82 19.02 -19.74
CA LEU A 4 17.88 18.03 -19.87
C LEU A 4 18.19 17.82 -21.35
N ASN A 5 19.47 17.84 -21.72
CA ASN A 5 19.91 17.45 -23.07
C ASN A 5 19.70 15.92 -23.27
N ASP A 6 19.73 15.46 -24.51
CA ASP A 6 19.37 14.06 -24.83
C ASP A 6 20.41 13.06 -24.31
N GLU A 7 21.67 13.45 -24.18
CA GLU A 7 22.70 12.60 -23.58
C GLU A 7 22.46 12.39 -22.08
N THR A 8 22.15 13.47 -21.36
CA THR A 8 21.77 13.39 -19.94
C THR A 8 20.50 12.58 -19.73
N LYS A 9 19.49 12.74 -20.58
CA LYS A 9 18.27 11.91 -20.54
C LYS A 9 18.61 10.43 -20.67
N LYS A 10 19.49 10.07 -21.61
CA LYS A 10 19.93 8.69 -21.82
C LYS A 10 20.68 8.13 -20.61
N GLN A 11 21.52 8.93 -19.95
CA GLN A 11 22.22 8.55 -18.73
C GLN A 11 21.25 8.25 -17.60
N TYR A 12 20.26 9.11 -17.35
CA TYR A 12 19.25 8.89 -16.33
C TYR A 12 18.39 7.66 -16.63
N LEU A 13 18.02 7.46 -17.89
CA LEU A 13 17.25 6.29 -18.32
C LEU A 13 18.01 4.98 -18.01
N ASN A 14 19.29 4.93 -18.41
CA ASN A 14 20.16 3.79 -18.14
C ASN A 14 20.35 3.57 -16.63
N PHE A 15 20.56 4.64 -15.87
CA PHE A 15 20.67 4.56 -14.42
C PHE A 15 19.42 4.00 -13.78
N ILE A 16 18.24 4.49 -14.15
CA ILE A 16 16.96 4.02 -13.59
C ILE A 16 16.74 2.55 -13.95
N HIS A 17 17.02 2.15 -15.21
CA HIS A 17 16.87 0.76 -15.64
C HIS A 17 17.90 -0.19 -14.99
N SER A 18 19.06 0.29 -14.57
CA SER A 18 20.05 -0.53 -13.86
C SER A 18 19.66 -0.85 -12.42
N GLN A 19 18.68 -0.12 -11.87
CA GLN A 19 18.20 -0.39 -10.52
C GLN A 19 17.34 -1.65 -10.50
N ARG A 20 17.62 -2.56 -9.55
CA ARG A 20 16.81 -3.75 -9.35
C ARG A 20 15.40 -3.33 -8.90
N ASP A 21 14.38 -4.02 -9.38
CA ASP A 21 12.98 -3.90 -8.94
C ASP A 21 12.26 -2.58 -9.31
N ILE A 22 12.71 -1.85 -10.32
CA ILE A 22 11.93 -0.74 -10.87
C ILE A 22 10.92 -1.28 -11.89
N SER A 23 9.65 -1.20 -11.51
CA SER A 23 8.47 -1.50 -12.33
C SER A 23 7.63 -0.24 -12.54
N THR A 24 6.48 -0.35 -13.19
CA THR A 24 5.49 0.75 -13.25
C THR A 24 5.07 1.17 -11.84
N GLY A 25 5.04 2.48 -11.58
CA GLY A 25 4.67 3.05 -10.29
C GLY A 25 5.75 3.93 -9.69
N GLN A 26 5.59 4.26 -8.41
CA GLN A 26 6.48 5.17 -7.69
C GLN A 26 7.56 4.42 -6.91
N HIS A 27 8.80 4.84 -7.09
CA HIS A 27 9.99 4.27 -6.43
C HIS A 27 10.81 5.37 -5.76
N LYS A 28 11.52 4.99 -4.70
CA LYS A 28 12.52 5.84 -4.05
C LYS A 28 13.87 5.14 -4.08
N ILE A 29 14.85 5.76 -4.72
CA ILE A 29 16.18 5.21 -4.90
C ILE A 29 17.26 6.23 -4.48
N LYS A 30 18.51 5.81 -4.46
CA LYS A 30 19.65 6.71 -4.24
C LYS A 30 19.81 7.64 -5.44
N CYS A 31 20.10 8.91 -5.19
CA CYS A 31 20.28 9.88 -6.27
C CYS A 31 21.63 9.65 -6.98
N PRO A 32 21.68 9.59 -8.31
CA PRO A 32 22.95 9.45 -9.04
C PRO A 32 23.87 10.64 -8.85
N GLU A 33 23.32 11.84 -8.69
CA GLU A 33 24.12 13.07 -8.58
C GLU A 33 24.68 13.30 -7.18
N CYS A 34 23.83 13.25 -6.16
CA CYS A 34 24.24 13.70 -4.83
C CYS A 34 24.50 12.58 -3.81
N HIS A 35 24.32 11.31 -4.19
CA HIS A 35 24.45 10.21 -3.24
C HIS A 35 25.88 10.03 -2.74
N THR A 36 26.87 10.14 -3.62
CA THR A 36 28.29 9.93 -3.30
C THR A 36 28.88 11.05 -2.44
N GLU A 37 28.37 12.25 -2.55
CA GLU A 37 28.86 13.44 -1.81
C GLU A 37 28.23 13.57 -0.41
N ARG A 38 27.26 12.73 -0.07
CA ARG A 38 26.56 12.83 1.21
C ARG A 38 27.39 12.30 2.35
N THR A 39 27.63 13.15 3.35
CA THR A 39 28.31 12.79 4.59
C THR A 39 27.35 12.26 5.67
N LYS A 40 26.11 12.75 5.67
CA LYS A 40 25.03 12.33 6.59
C LYS A 40 23.92 11.60 5.81
N ASN A 41 23.22 10.68 6.51
CA ASN A 41 22.07 9.94 5.95
C ASN A 41 22.38 9.18 4.64
N LYS A 42 23.52 8.50 4.58
CA LYS A 42 23.99 7.75 3.39
C LYS A 42 23.02 6.67 2.87
N ASN A 43 22.11 6.21 3.71
CA ASN A 43 21.12 5.19 3.34
C ASN A 43 19.78 5.78 2.85
N ASP A 44 19.64 7.09 2.91
CA ASP A 44 18.43 7.76 2.45
C ASP A 44 18.28 7.66 0.92
N ARG A 45 17.03 7.60 0.47
CA ARG A 45 16.65 7.46 -0.93
C ARG A 45 15.84 8.68 -1.39
N PRO A 46 16.49 9.84 -1.56
CA PRO A 46 15.80 11.09 -1.85
C PRO A 46 15.35 11.23 -3.30
N PHE A 47 15.76 10.32 -4.18
CA PHE A 47 15.43 10.35 -5.60
C PHE A 47 14.14 9.57 -5.83
N SER A 48 13.07 10.31 -6.01
CA SER A 48 11.74 9.75 -6.32
C SER A 48 11.63 9.58 -7.84
N VAL A 49 11.20 8.41 -8.27
CA VAL A 49 10.99 8.07 -9.69
C VAL A 49 9.58 7.51 -9.83
N ASN A 50 8.81 8.08 -10.73
CA ASN A 50 7.51 7.55 -11.12
C ASN A 50 7.58 7.05 -12.56
N VAL A 51 7.40 5.75 -12.75
CA VAL A 51 7.46 5.08 -14.05
C VAL A 51 6.05 4.82 -14.54
N ASP A 52 5.74 5.39 -15.70
CA ASP A 52 4.49 5.14 -16.43
C ASP A 52 4.82 4.47 -17.78
N HIS A 53 3.81 4.04 -18.53
CA HIS A 53 3.96 3.39 -19.84
C HIS A 53 4.57 4.30 -20.92
N GLU A 54 4.38 5.61 -20.79
CA GLU A 54 4.81 6.60 -21.79
C GLU A 54 6.01 7.43 -21.33
N LYS A 55 6.23 7.55 -20.02
CA LYS A 55 7.22 8.46 -19.47
C LYS A 55 7.72 8.01 -18.10
N ILE A 56 8.91 8.49 -17.75
CA ILE A 56 9.46 8.45 -16.39
C ILE A 56 9.59 9.88 -15.90
N VAL A 57 9.00 10.17 -14.74
CA VAL A 57 9.15 11.44 -14.05
C VAL A 57 10.00 11.22 -12.82
N PHE A 58 10.99 12.05 -12.61
CA PHE A 58 11.86 11.93 -11.44
C PHE A 58 12.13 13.29 -10.78
N ASN A 59 12.40 13.22 -9.48
CA ASN A 59 12.78 14.37 -8.66
C ASN A 59 13.63 13.92 -7.48
N CYS A 60 14.72 14.65 -7.21
CA CYS A 60 15.51 14.47 -6.01
C CYS A 60 15.18 15.56 -4.98
N PHE A 61 14.67 15.15 -3.83
CA PHE A 61 14.33 16.05 -2.72
C PHE A 61 15.57 16.65 -2.01
N HIS A 62 16.79 16.17 -2.32
CA HIS A 62 18.00 16.68 -1.71
C HIS A 62 18.74 17.70 -2.59
N CYS A 63 19.05 17.36 -3.85
CA CYS A 63 19.78 18.27 -4.77
C CYS A 63 18.86 19.02 -5.75
N GLY A 64 17.55 18.73 -5.73
CA GLY A 64 16.58 19.42 -6.57
C GLY A 64 16.56 19.00 -8.04
N ILE A 65 17.43 18.07 -8.47
CA ILE A 65 17.41 17.59 -9.85
C ILE A 65 16.06 16.95 -10.16
N ASN A 66 15.46 17.32 -11.28
CA ASN A 66 14.17 16.80 -11.71
C ASN A 66 14.11 16.72 -13.25
N GLY A 67 13.24 15.87 -13.75
CA GLY A 67 13.06 15.73 -15.20
C GLY A 67 11.97 14.77 -15.60
N ILE A 68 11.70 14.78 -16.93
CA ILE A 68 10.79 13.86 -17.59
C ILE A 68 11.54 13.19 -18.73
N LEU A 69 11.49 11.86 -18.75
CA LEU A 69 12.02 11.02 -19.82
C LEU A 69 10.84 10.43 -20.57
N ASN A 70 10.66 10.81 -21.84
CA ASN A 70 9.65 10.20 -22.68
C ASN A 70 10.17 8.84 -23.18
N LEU A 71 9.36 7.81 -23.03
CA LEU A 71 9.64 6.46 -23.50
C LEU A 71 9.05 6.34 -24.88
N ASN A 72 9.89 6.38 -25.94
CA ASN A 72 9.43 6.11 -27.29
C ASN A 72 8.87 4.69 -27.35
N GLN A 73 7.72 4.50 -27.95
CA GLN A 73 6.98 3.20 -28.03
C GLN A 73 7.78 2.03 -28.64
N GLY A 74 8.98 2.26 -29.16
CA GLY A 74 9.84 1.21 -29.75
C GLY A 74 10.98 0.71 -28.87
N THR A 75 11.26 1.35 -27.72
CA THR A 75 12.42 1.00 -26.87
C THR A 75 12.02 0.41 -25.52
N TYR A 76 10.73 0.25 -25.28
CA TYR A 76 10.27 -0.53 -24.14
C TYR A 76 10.59 -1.99 -24.43
N MET A 77 11.75 -2.45 -24.01
CA MET A 77 11.82 -3.87 -23.68
C MET A 77 10.61 -4.15 -22.81
N GLN A 78 9.76 -5.03 -23.28
CA GLN A 78 8.77 -5.65 -22.43
C GLN A 78 9.54 -6.04 -21.15
N SER A 79 9.50 -5.16 -20.15
CA SER A 79 9.82 -5.62 -18.82
C SER A 79 8.87 -6.80 -18.71
N HIS A 80 9.43 -7.99 -18.73
CA HIS A 80 8.72 -9.07 -18.12
C HIS A 80 8.45 -8.56 -16.70
N ASN A 81 7.29 -7.90 -16.55
CA ASN A 81 6.69 -7.88 -15.25
C ASN A 81 6.72 -9.36 -14.88
N PRO A 82 7.59 -9.80 -13.97
CA PRO A 82 7.38 -11.12 -13.44
C PRO A 82 5.93 -11.00 -12.99
N VAL A 83 5.05 -11.76 -13.61
CA VAL A 83 3.71 -11.98 -13.07
C VAL A 83 4.04 -12.49 -11.68
N VAL A 84 4.09 -11.56 -10.72
CA VAL A 84 4.31 -11.89 -9.33
C VAL A 84 3.11 -12.75 -9.04
N LYS A 85 3.32 -14.07 -9.16
CA LYS A 85 2.27 -15.04 -8.90
C LYS A 85 1.83 -14.74 -7.49
N LYS A 86 0.71 -14.05 -7.37
CA LYS A 86 0.14 -13.71 -6.06
C LYS A 86 0.10 -15.03 -5.31
N LYS A 87 0.83 -15.12 -4.23
CA LYS A 87 0.81 -16.32 -3.40
C LYS A 87 -0.62 -16.49 -2.91
N LYS A 88 -1.17 -17.69 -3.07
CA LYS A 88 -2.49 -17.99 -2.50
C LYS A 88 -2.38 -17.80 -0.98
N ILE A 89 -3.09 -16.84 -0.46
CA ILE A 89 -3.11 -16.57 0.99
C ILE A 89 -4.13 -17.55 1.58
N ILE A 90 -3.65 -18.43 2.42
CA ILE A 90 -4.49 -19.33 3.21
C ILE A 90 -4.55 -18.74 4.61
N VAL A 91 -5.67 -18.11 4.94
CA VAL A 91 -5.93 -17.65 6.29
C VAL A 91 -6.31 -18.88 7.11
N LYS A 92 -5.40 -19.37 7.93
CA LYS A 92 -5.79 -20.31 8.98
C LYS A 92 -6.60 -19.51 10.00
N GLN A 93 -7.82 -19.90 10.25
CA GLN A 93 -8.58 -19.42 11.42
C GLN A 93 -7.86 -19.96 12.65
N ASN A 94 -6.96 -19.17 13.17
CA ASN A 94 -6.25 -19.48 14.41
C ASN A 94 -7.09 -18.94 15.56
N GLU A 95 -6.88 -19.55 16.72
CA GLU A 95 -7.39 -19.07 18.00
C GLU A 95 -7.14 -17.57 18.12
N THR A 96 -8.18 -16.84 18.50
CA THR A 96 -8.16 -15.39 18.63
C THR A 96 -7.05 -15.00 19.60
N ASN A 97 -6.01 -14.32 19.11
CA ASN A 97 -4.89 -13.92 19.93
C ASN A 97 -5.35 -12.93 21.03
N GLY A 98 -5.21 -13.32 22.31
CA GLY A 98 -5.68 -12.54 23.46
C GLY A 98 -5.08 -11.14 23.54
N GLU A 99 -3.80 -10.98 23.18
CA GLU A 99 -3.13 -9.67 23.17
C GLU A 99 -3.71 -8.73 22.11
N CYS A 100 -4.09 -9.27 20.95
CA CYS A 100 -4.79 -8.51 19.91
C CYS A 100 -6.18 -8.08 20.38
N VAL A 101 -6.90 -8.96 21.09
CA VAL A 101 -8.21 -8.65 21.69
C VAL A 101 -8.08 -7.51 22.70
N GLU A 102 -7.13 -7.60 23.60
CA GLU A 102 -6.88 -6.56 24.59
C GLU A 102 -6.47 -5.23 23.93
N TRP A 103 -5.62 -5.28 22.92
CA TRP A 103 -5.21 -4.09 22.18
C TRP A 103 -6.40 -3.40 21.49
N LEU A 104 -7.34 -4.16 20.89
CA LEU A 104 -8.57 -3.61 20.30
C LEU A 104 -9.46 -2.99 21.39
N LYS A 105 -9.68 -3.69 22.51
CA LYS A 105 -10.47 -3.19 23.64
C LYS A 105 -9.91 -1.89 24.20
N ASN A 106 -8.60 -1.78 24.34
CA ASN A 106 -7.93 -0.55 24.79
C ASN A 106 -8.16 0.64 23.84
N ARG A 107 -8.43 0.36 22.57
CA ARG A 107 -8.85 1.34 21.55
C ARG A 107 -10.37 1.51 21.46
N LYS A 108 -11.12 0.86 22.33
CA LYS A 108 -12.58 0.84 22.34
C LYS A 108 -13.18 0.30 21.04
N ILE A 109 -12.47 -0.60 20.38
CA ILE A 109 -12.97 -1.33 19.22
C ILE A 109 -13.53 -2.67 19.69
N ASP A 110 -14.78 -2.93 19.33
CA ASP A 110 -15.41 -4.21 19.56
C ASP A 110 -14.78 -5.28 18.68
N VAL A 111 -14.44 -6.41 19.30
CA VAL A 111 -13.73 -7.51 18.64
C VAL A 111 -14.61 -8.18 17.57
N ASP A 112 -15.88 -8.37 17.86
CA ASP A 112 -16.81 -8.98 16.89
C ASP A 112 -16.99 -8.10 15.68
N THR A 113 -17.06 -6.79 15.87
CA THR A 113 -17.08 -5.81 14.79
C THR A 113 -15.80 -5.90 13.95
N ALA A 114 -14.63 -5.94 14.57
CA ALA A 114 -13.37 -6.08 13.85
C ALA A 114 -13.33 -7.38 13.02
N LEU A 115 -13.75 -8.50 13.59
CA LEU A 115 -13.80 -9.79 12.89
C LEU A 115 -14.81 -9.77 11.74
N LYS A 116 -16.00 -9.19 11.93
CA LYS A 116 -17.01 -9.00 10.87
C LYS A 116 -16.46 -8.12 9.74
N CYS A 117 -15.69 -7.10 10.06
CA CYS A 117 -14.99 -6.26 9.08
C CYS A 117 -13.76 -6.93 8.45
N GLY A 118 -13.54 -8.24 8.67
CA GLY A 118 -12.48 -9.00 8.02
C GLY A 118 -11.11 -8.84 8.64
N CYS A 119 -11.03 -8.40 9.90
CA CYS A 119 -9.78 -8.43 10.64
C CYS A 119 -9.38 -9.86 11.00
N ILE A 120 -8.08 -10.10 11.01
CA ILE A 120 -7.44 -11.36 11.38
C ILE A 120 -6.56 -11.08 12.60
N LEU A 121 -6.85 -11.74 13.72
CA LEU A 121 -6.06 -11.60 14.95
C LEU A 121 -5.07 -12.77 15.02
N ASN A 122 -3.77 -12.48 14.96
CA ASN A 122 -2.76 -13.53 14.82
C ASN A 122 -1.47 -13.17 15.57
N THR A 123 -0.53 -14.12 15.58
CA THR A 123 0.86 -13.92 16.01
C THR A 123 1.78 -14.17 14.82
N LYS A 124 2.66 -13.22 14.51
CA LYS A 124 3.72 -13.39 13.52
C LYS A 124 5.06 -13.01 14.14
N ASN A 125 6.05 -13.89 14.01
CA ASN A 125 7.38 -13.69 14.61
C ASN A 125 7.32 -13.37 16.11
N ASN A 126 6.50 -14.09 16.86
CA ASN A 126 6.25 -13.90 18.29
C ASN A 126 5.72 -12.49 18.66
N ARG A 127 5.04 -11.81 17.72
CA ARG A 127 4.42 -10.51 17.97
C ARG A 127 2.93 -10.60 17.65
N PRO A 128 2.06 -10.01 18.48
CA PRO A 128 0.64 -9.91 18.20
C PRO A 128 0.44 -8.96 17.02
N VAL A 129 -0.36 -9.40 16.04
CA VAL A 129 -0.60 -8.65 14.81
C VAL A 129 -2.07 -8.69 14.40
N ILE A 130 -2.54 -7.60 13.85
CA ILE A 130 -3.85 -7.50 13.23
C ILE A 130 -3.67 -7.43 11.72
N GLY A 131 -4.33 -8.32 11.00
CA GLY A 131 -4.39 -8.32 9.54
C GLY A 131 -5.70 -7.74 9.05
N PHE A 132 -5.63 -6.80 8.14
CA PHE A 132 -6.78 -6.27 7.41
C PHE A 132 -6.85 -7.00 6.07
N SER A 133 -7.84 -7.89 5.93
CA SER A 133 -7.95 -8.73 4.74
C SER A 133 -8.66 -8.00 3.61
N PHE A 134 -8.11 -8.07 2.42
CA PHE A 134 -8.69 -7.60 1.17
C PHE A 134 -9.17 -8.81 0.39
N LYS A 135 -10.46 -8.88 0.11
CA LYS A 135 -11.08 -10.05 -0.52
C LYS A 135 -11.63 -9.71 -1.90
N SER A 136 -11.65 -10.73 -2.77
CA SER A 136 -12.43 -10.74 -4.01
C SER A 136 -13.29 -12.00 -3.98
N GLY A 137 -14.60 -11.82 -3.78
CA GLY A 137 -15.48 -12.92 -3.39
C GLY A 137 -14.98 -13.58 -2.10
N ASP A 138 -14.88 -14.91 -2.09
CA ASP A 138 -14.38 -15.67 -0.93
C ASP A 138 -12.86 -15.72 -0.80
N ALA A 139 -12.12 -15.27 -1.81
CA ALA A 139 -10.67 -15.35 -1.84
C ALA A 139 -10.01 -14.14 -1.19
N VAL A 140 -9.08 -14.38 -0.25
CA VAL A 140 -8.21 -13.31 0.27
C VAL A 140 -7.10 -13.04 -0.73
N GLU A 141 -7.11 -11.84 -1.32
CA GLU A 141 -6.11 -11.40 -2.30
C GLU A 141 -4.86 -10.82 -1.67
N ALA A 142 -5.04 -10.06 -0.60
CA ALA A 142 -3.97 -9.40 0.13
C ALA A 142 -4.33 -9.22 1.60
N ILE A 143 -3.31 -9.05 2.44
CA ILE A 143 -3.48 -8.68 3.84
C ILE A 143 -2.50 -7.57 4.16
N LYS A 144 -2.99 -6.47 4.72
CA LYS A 144 -2.17 -5.44 5.34
C LYS A 144 -2.05 -5.77 6.82
N TRP A 145 -0.85 -6.09 7.26
CA TRP A 145 -0.57 -6.43 8.65
C TRP A 145 -0.13 -5.22 9.45
N ARG A 146 -0.51 -5.20 10.70
CA ARG A 146 -0.10 -4.22 11.69
C ARG A 146 0.26 -4.90 13.00
N THR A 147 1.31 -4.46 13.69
CA THR A 147 1.59 -4.89 15.06
C THR A 147 0.54 -4.33 16.03
N ALA A 148 0.03 -5.20 16.92
CA ALA A 148 -0.90 -4.83 17.98
C ALA A 148 -0.13 -4.40 19.26
N ASN A 149 0.75 -3.41 19.12
CA ASN A 149 1.54 -2.85 20.20
C ASN A 149 1.76 -1.35 19.99
N CYS A 150 2.70 -0.74 20.72
CA CYS A 150 3.03 0.68 20.59
C CYS A 150 3.78 1.02 19.30
N SER A 151 4.42 0.04 18.61
CA SER A 151 5.05 0.28 17.34
C SER A 151 4.00 0.40 16.23
N LYS A 152 4.26 1.27 15.25
CA LYS A 152 3.38 1.44 14.09
C LYS A 152 3.97 0.71 12.88
N ASP A 153 4.36 -0.57 13.06
CA ASP A 153 4.92 -1.37 12.00
C ASP A 153 3.79 -1.92 11.12
N PHE A 154 3.89 -1.65 9.82
CA PHE A 154 2.98 -2.14 8.81
C PHE A 154 3.73 -2.87 7.72
N TRP A 155 3.15 -3.93 7.19
CA TRP A 155 3.64 -4.61 5.99
C TRP A 155 2.51 -5.30 5.25
N TRP A 156 2.76 -5.62 3.98
CA TRP A 156 1.81 -6.29 3.13
C TRP A 156 2.19 -7.76 2.88
N GLU A 157 1.18 -8.60 2.84
CA GLU A 157 1.22 -9.92 2.24
C GLU A 157 0.39 -9.87 0.96
N ASN A 158 1.05 -9.95 -0.20
CA ASN A 158 0.57 -9.48 -1.49
C ASN A 158 0.27 -7.96 -1.47
N ASN A 159 -0.41 -7.46 -2.52
CA ASN A 159 -0.78 -6.05 -2.61
C ASN A 159 -2.19 -5.94 -3.19
N ALA A 160 -3.03 -5.11 -2.61
CA ALA A 160 -4.36 -4.81 -3.12
C ALA A 160 -4.40 -3.39 -3.72
N LYS A 161 -5.15 -3.24 -4.82
CA LYS A 161 -5.41 -1.95 -5.46
C LYS A 161 -6.89 -1.57 -5.28
N ARG A 162 -7.38 -1.68 -4.06
CA ARG A 162 -8.78 -1.37 -3.71
C ARG A 162 -8.86 -0.82 -2.29
N LEU A 163 -9.97 -0.20 -1.97
CA LEU A 163 -10.24 0.25 -0.61
C LEU A 163 -10.53 -0.95 0.30
N TRP A 164 -10.07 -0.89 1.54
CA TRP A 164 -10.49 -1.88 2.52
C TRP A 164 -11.95 -1.63 2.90
N GLY A 165 -12.74 -2.68 2.99
CA GLY A 165 -14.18 -2.60 3.22
C GLY A 165 -15.04 -2.83 1.98
N GLU A 166 -14.50 -2.69 0.76
CA GLU A 166 -15.26 -2.93 -0.48
C GLU A 166 -15.91 -4.32 -0.54
N GLN A 167 -15.28 -5.33 0.06
CA GLN A 167 -15.82 -6.68 0.12
C GLN A 167 -17.10 -6.81 0.96
N PHE A 168 -17.43 -5.78 1.73
CA PHE A 168 -18.65 -5.74 2.56
C PHE A 168 -19.70 -4.80 1.99
N ARG A 169 -19.49 -4.33 0.76
CA ARG A 169 -20.45 -3.49 0.07
C ARG A 169 -21.78 -4.25 -0.09
N ASP A 170 -22.83 -3.64 0.39
CA ASP A 170 -24.20 -4.14 0.13
C ASP A 170 -24.67 -3.61 -1.22
N GLU A 171 -24.68 -4.47 -2.23
CA GLU A 171 -25.10 -4.10 -3.59
C GLU A 171 -26.61 -3.81 -3.68
N SER A 172 -27.40 -4.26 -2.70
CA SER A 172 -28.83 -3.95 -2.65
C SER A 172 -29.11 -2.48 -2.38
N LEU A 173 -28.10 -1.73 -1.91
CA LEU A 173 -28.20 -0.30 -1.64
C LEU A 173 -27.92 0.58 -2.87
N SER A 174 -27.73 0.00 -4.06
CA SER A 174 -27.44 0.78 -5.28
C SER A 174 -28.54 1.77 -5.66
N ASP A 175 -29.77 1.49 -5.29
CA ASP A 175 -30.96 2.29 -5.61
C ASP A 175 -31.45 3.17 -4.45
N VAL A 176 -30.77 3.14 -3.31
CA VAL A 176 -31.10 3.91 -2.11
C VAL A 176 -30.05 4.99 -1.91
N GLU A 177 -30.48 6.17 -1.47
CA GLU A 177 -29.57 7.23 -1.05
C GLU A 177 -28.68 6.71 0.08
N SER A 178 -27.41 6.49 -0.22
CA SER A 178 -26.43 5.95 0.71
C SER A 178 -25.30 6.94 0.96
N THR A 179 -24.84 6.99 2.20
CA THR A 179 -23.67 7.77 2.58
C THR A 179 -22.42 6.92 2.51
N ILE A 180 -21.42 7.37 1.77
CA ILE A 180 -20.09 6.74 1.71
C ILE A 180 -19.13 7.55 2.58
N VAL A 181 -18.50 6.90 3.53
CA VAL A 181 -17.47 7.48 4.38
C VAL A 181 -16.12 6.86 4.00
N ILE A 182 -15.14 7.68 3.65
CA ILE A 182 -13.78 7.23 3.35
C ILE A 182 -12.84 7.72 4.44
N THR A 183 -12.04 6.82 4.99
CA THR A 183 -11.07 7.10 6.05
C THR A 183 -9.64 6.90 5.54
N GLU A 184 -8.66 7.53 6.20
CA GLU A 184 -7.25 7.35 5.87
C GLU A 184 -6.66 6.03 6.39
N GLY A 185 -7.29 5.40 7.37
CA GLY A 185 -6.78 4.20 8.00
C GLY A 185 -7.85 3.21 8.44
N GLU A 186 -7.49 1.94 8.46
CA GLU A 186 -8.38 0.84 8.78
C GLU A 186 -8.93 0.92 10.22
N MET A 187 -8.16 1.49 11.15
CA MET A 187 -8.62 1.67 12.54
C MET A 187 -9.71 2.72 12.64
N ASP A 188 -9.61 3.79 11.85
CA ASP A 188 -10.65 4.83 11.80
C ASP A 188 -11.91 4.27 11.15
N GLN A 189 -11.75 3.46 10.10
CA GLN A 189 -12.86 2.73 9.51
C GLN A 189 -13.58 1.85 10.54
N LEU A 190 -12.84 1.06 11.33
CA LEU A 190 -13.45 0.20 12.37
C LEU A 190 -14.23 1.02 13.40
N SER A 191 -13.68 2.16 13.84
CA SER A 191 -14.33 3.03 14.81
C SER A 191 -15.65 3.58 14.26
N ILE A 192 -15.66 4.01 13.00
CA ILE A 192 -16.84 4.53 12.33
C ILE A 192 -17.85 3.41 12.06
N ALA A 193 -17.40 2.27 11.51
CA ALA A 193 -18.25 1.13 11.24
C ALA A 193 -18.96 0.65 12.51
N GLN A 194 -18.25 0.61 13.64
CA GLN A 194 -18.84 0.26 14.94
C GLN A 194 -19.92 1.24 15.37
N SER A 195 -19.71 2.55 15.13
CA SER A 195 -20.67 3.58 15.53
C SER A 195 -21.97 3.56 14.72
N PHE A 196 -21.92 2.97 13.53
CA PHE A 196 -23.06 2.87 12.62
C PHE A 196 -23.61 1.44 12.45
N ILE A 197 -23.32 0.54 13.38
CA ILE A 197 -23.92 -0.80 13.38
C ILE A 197 -25.44 -0.67 13.38
N GLY A 198 -26.09 -1.32 12.39
CA GLY A 198 -27.56 -1.25 12.20
C GLY A 198 -28.05 -0.12 11.29
N HIS A 199 -27.16 0.76 10.83
CA HIS A 199 -27.49 1.76 9.81
C HIS A 199 -27.13 1.21 8.42
N HIS A 200 -28.11 0.69 7.69
CA HIS A 200 -27.90 0.00 6.41
C HIS A 200 -27.51 0.93 5.25
N ASN A 201 -27.71 2.24 5.40
CA ASN A 201 -27.43 3.24 4.36
C ASN A 201 -26.05 3.90 4.48
N ILE A 202 -25.16 3.41 5.35
CA ILE A 202 -23.83 3.95 5.55
C ILE A 202 -22.80 2.88 5.20
N GLN A 203 -21.90 3.20 4.27
CA GLN A 203 -20.81 2.35 3.85
C GLN A 203 -19.47 3.03 4.21
N VAL A 204 -18.58 2.30 4.88
CA VAL A 204 -17.30 2.85 5.36
C VAL A 204 -16.15 2.11 4.70
N TYR A 205 -15.22 2.87 4.12
CA TYR A 205 -14.02 2.36 3.44
C TYR A 205 -12.76 3.03 3.97
N SER A 206 -11.60 2.36 3.86
CA SER A 206 -10.31 3.02 4.08
C SER A 206 -9.36 2.88 2.87
N VAL A 207 -8.47 3.85 2.70
CA VAL A 207 -7.42 3.91 1.67
C VAL A 207 -6.14 3.21 2.11
#